data_8030d189bb06cfbde42e3540b17e3e4f
#
_entry.id   8030d189bb06cfbde42e3540b17e3e4f
#
_cell.length_a   1.000
_cell.length_b   1.000
_cell.length_c   1.000
_cell.angle_alpha   90.00
_cell.angle_beta   90.00
_cell.angle_gamma   90.00
#
_symmetry.space_group_name_H-M   'P 1'
#
loop_
_entity.id
_entity.type
_entity.pdbx_description
1 polymer ?
#
loop_
_entity_poly.entity_id
_entity_poly.type
_entity_poly.pdbx_seq_one_letter_code
_entity_poly.pdbx_strand_id
1 'polypeptide(L)'
;MVLLINFGRTSVNNINRLNKEQTYEPLTLSLVMFISYSILLPIEYSYWFSELRSVYLPNSLYLALDLLTIVFIQRFFKPKSETGKLCCLYLLVALSVNSLLFLLLQMDFLLTYHKLKEEGYWWFWTVFSYGINGSDLIMVLVLVVQKDFLGWYKLSKKIKGAYTRP
;
A
#
# COMPACT_ATOMS: atom_id res chain seq x y z
N MET A 1 -8.01 6.73 10.71
CA MET A 1 -7.09 7.70 11.38
C MET A 1 -6.29 8.55 10.40
N VAL A 2 -5.50 7.98 9.49
CA VAL A 2 -4.66 8.73 8.50
C VAL A 2 -5.49 9.72 7.67
N LEU A 3 -6.63 9.29 7.14
CA LEU A 3 -7.54 10.13 6.37
C LEU A 3 -8.00 11.36 7.16
N LEU A 4 -8.37 11.18 8.42
CA LEU A 4 -8.80 12.27 9.31
C LEU A 4 -7.67 13.26 9.59
N ILE A 5 -6.44 12.78 9.81
CA ILE A 5 -5.27 13.64 10.00
C ILE A 5 -5.02 14.50 8.75
N ASN A 6 -5.05 13.90 7.57
CA ASN A 6 -4.84 14.62 6.32
C ASN A 6 -6.00 15.57 6.00
N PHE A 7 -7.25 15.20 6.33
CA PHE A 7 -8.40 16.09 6.20
C PHE A 7 -8.27 17.30 7.12
N GLY A 8 -7.95 17.11 8.41
CA GLY A 8 -7.72 18.21 9.35
C GLY A 8 -6.59 19.14 8.90
N ARG A 9 -5.48 18.58 8.42
CA ARG A 9 -4.36 19.35 7.87
C ARG A 9 -4.77 20.16 6.64
N THR A 10 -5.58 19.58 5.75
CA THR A 10 -6.11 20.28 4.57
C THR A 10 -7.02 21.44 4.96
N SER A 11 -7.87 21.24 5.95
CA SER A 11 -8.78 22.30 6.44
C SER A 11 -8.00 23.49 7.02
N VAL A 12 -6.98 23.21 7.85
CA VAL A 12 -6.14 24.27 8.44
C VAL A 12 -5.33 25.01 7.37
N ASN A 13 -4.74 24.28 6.40
CA ASN A 13 -3.95 24.89 5.33
C ASN A 13 -4.79 25.71 4.33
N ASN A 14 -6.07 25.33 4.11
CA ASN A 14 -6.99 26.13 3.31
C ASN A 14 -7.25 27.51 3.95
N ILE A 15 -7.36 27.58 5.27
CA ILE A 15 -7.54 28.82 6.01
C ILE A 15 -6.31 29.72 5.79
N ASN A 16 -5.11 29.15 5.75
CA ASN A 16 -3.85 29.86 5.59
C ASN A 16 -3.43 30.15 4.13
N ARG A 17 -4.25 29.82 3.13
CA ARG A 17 -3.96 29.98 1.69
C ARG A 17 -2.64 29.36 1.23
N LEU A 18 -2.12 28.37 1.94
CA LEU A 18 -0.92 27.64 1.55
C LEU A 18 -1.19 26.77 0.31
N ASN A 19 -0.15 26.46 -0.44
CA ASN A 19 -0.21 25.73 -1.72
C ASN A 19 -1.21 24.57 -1.71
N LYS A 20 -2.33 24.79 -2.38
CA LYS A 20 -3.49 23.88 -2.43
C LYS A 20 -3.09 22.46 -2.84
N GLU A 21 -2.22 22.33 -3.83
CA GLU A 21 -1.75 21.04 -4.37
C GLU A 21 -0.97 20.22 -3.33
N GLN A 22 -0.12 20.85 -2.50
CA GLN A 22 0.67 20.17 -1.47
C GLN A 22 -0.19 19.44 -0.42
N THR A 23 -1.39 19.93 -0.19
CA THR A 23 -2.25 19.44 0.88
C THR A 23 -3.30 18.45 0.39
N TYR A 24 -3.83 18.67 -0.83
CA TYR A 24 -4.87 17.80 -1.39
C TYR A 24 -4.32 16.48 -1.94
N GLU A 25 -3.09 16.45 -2.46
CA GLU A 25 -2.53 15.22 -3.02
C GLU A 25 -2.36 14.10 -1.98
N PRO A 26 -1.76 14.33 -0.79
CA PRO A 26 -1.72 13.31 0.26
C PRO A 26 -3.11 12.91 0.78
N LEU A 27 -4.08 13.85 0.84
CA LEU A 27 -5.45 13.54 1.22
C LEU A 27 -6.11 12.61 0.20
N THR A 28 -5.96 12.88 -1.09
CA THR A 28 -6.49 12.03 -2.16
C THR A 28 -5.88 10.63 -2.10
N LEU A 29 -4.57 10.52 -1.90
CA LEU A 29 -3.90 9.22 -1.73
C LEU A 29 -4.41 8.48 -0.49
N SER A 30 -4.60 9.18 0.63
CA SER A 30 -5.19 8.59 1.84
C SER A 30 -6.60 8.08 1.62
N LEU A 31 -7.40 8.79 0.81
CA LEU A 31 -8.76 8.38 0.45
C LEU A 31 -8.74 7.14 -0.44
N VAL A 32 -7.88 7.10 -1.45
CA VAL A 32 -7.72 5.92 -2.33
C VAL A 32 -7.35 4.69 -1.50
N MET A 33 -6.36 4.82 -0.60
CA MET A 33 -5.96 3.72 0.29
C MET A 33 -7.11 3.30 1.21
N PHE A 34 -7.81 4.27 1.81
CA PHE A 34 -8.95 3.97 2.67
C PHE A 34 -10.04 3.18 1.95
N ILE A 35 -10.40 3.59 0.72
CA ILE A 35 -11.40 2.89 -0.10
C ILE A 35 -10.92 1.48 -0.44
N SER A 36 -9.67 1.34 -0.90
CA SER A 36 -9.08 0.04 -1.25
C SER A 36 -9.18 -0.98 -0.10
N TYR A 37 -8.76 -0.58 1.10
CA TYR A 37 -8.84 -1.46 2.27
C TYR A 37 -10.27 -1.68 2.80
N SER A 38 -11.15 -0.66 2.69
CA SER A 38 -12.52 -0.76 3.19
C SER A 38 -13.41 -1.68 2.35
N ILE A 39 -13.12 -1.86 1.07
CA ILE A 39 -13.90 -2.74 0.18
C ILE A 39 -13.86 -4.20 0.66
N LEU A 40 -12.76 -4.64 1.26
CA LEU A 40 -12.61 -6.02 1.72
C LEU A 40 -13.30 -6.30 3.05
N LEU A 41 -13.51 -5.30 3.91
CA LEU A 41 -14.11 -5.51 5.22
C LEU A 41 -15.47 -6.23 5.17
N PRO A 42 -16.45 -5.82 4.34
CA PRO A 42 -17.74 -6.51 4.26
C PRO A 42 -17.60 -7.92 3.64
N ILE A 43 -16.59 -8.15 2.81
CA ILE A 43 -16.34 -9.46 2.21
C ILE A 43 -15.77 -10.41 3.26
N GLU A 44 -14.86 -9.96 4.11
CA GLU A 44 -14.28 -10.75 5.21
C GLU A 44 -15.33 -11.17 6.25
N TYR A 45 -16.29 -10.29 6.55
CA TYR A 45 -17.37 -10.55 7.49
C TYR A 45 -18.57 -11.24 6.85
N SER A 46 -18.59 -11.47 5.54
CA SER A 46 -19.71 -12.15 4.89
C SER A 46 -19.72 -13.64 5.20
N TYR A 47 -20.94 -14.19 5.40
CA TYR A 47 -21.15 -15.61 5.66
C TYR A 47 -20.55 -16.50 4.54
N TRP A 48 -20.55 -16.02 3.31
CA TRP A 48 -19.91 -16.66 2.16
C TRP A 48 -18.43 -16.93 2.36
N PHE A 49 -17.74 -16.02 3.00
CA PHE A 49 -16.31 -16.10 3.23
C PHE A 49 -15.95 -17.12 4.32
N SER A 50 -16.80 -17.25 5.34
CA SER A 50 -16.62 -18.19 6.44
C SER A 50 -16.85 -19.64 6.03
N GLU A 51 -17.77 -19.91 5.08
CA GLU A 51 -18.06 -21.27 4.59
C GLU A 51 -17.06 -21.76 3.54
N LEU A 52 -16.59 -20.89 2.66
CA LEU A 52 -15.64 -21.28 1.62
C LEU A 52 -14.29 -21.74 2.16
N ARG A 53 -13.94 -21.46 3.43
CA ARG A 53 -12.71 -21.89 4.15
C ARG A 53 -11.46 -22.02 3.28
N SER A 54 -11.49 -21.46 2.10
CA SER A 54 -10.40 -21.49 1.15
C SER A 54 -9.48 -20.31 1.45
N VAL A 55 -8.33 -20.59 2.01
CA VAL A 55 -7.28 -19.60 2.26
C VAL A 55 -6.84 -18.90 0.98
N TYR A 56 -7.08 -19.50 -0.17
CA TYR A 56 -6.73 -18.96 -1.50
C TYR A 56 -7.54 -17.72 -1.87
N LEU A 57 -8.85 -17.72 -1.56
CA LEU A 57 -9.73 -16.65 -2.02
C LEU A 57 -9.42 -15.30 -1.37
N PRO A 58 -9.23 -15.19 -0.04
CA PRO A 58 -8.82 -13.94 0.59
C PRO A 58 -7.52 -13.39 0.01
N ASN A 59 -6.48 -14.23 -0.07
CA ASN A 59 -5.18 -13.80 -0.56
C ASN A 59 -5.22 -13.32 -2.00
N SER A 60 -6.01 -13.99 -2.85
CA SER A 60 -6.19 -13.58 -4.25
C SER A 60 -6.92 -12.25 -4.37
N LEU A 61 -7.90 -11.97 -3.50
CA LEU A 61 -8.62 -10.70 -3.47
C LEU A 61 -7.73 -9.55 -2.99
N TYR A 62 -6.94 -9.76 -1.94
CA TYR A 62 -5.95 -8.76 -1.49
C TYR A 62 -4.94 -8.45 -2.60
N LEU A 63 -4.37 -9.49 -3.23
CA LEU A 63 -3.47 -9.31 -4.37
C LEU A 63 -4.13 -8.52 -5.50
N ALA A 64 -5.35 -8.87 -5.89
CA ALA A 64 -6.07 -8.18 -6.96
C ALA A 64 -6.32 -6.71 -6.62
N LEU A 65 -6.72 -6.39 -5.38
CA LEU A 65 -6.95 -5.01 -4.96
C LEU A 65 -5.68 -4.19 -4.88
N ASP A 66 -4.58 -4.75 -4.41
CA ASP A 66 -3.28 -4.07 -4.41
C ASP A 66 -2.85 -3.73 -5.83
N LEU A 67 -2.94 -4.69 -6.77
CA LEU A 67 -2.64 -4.47 -8.18
C LEU A 67 -3.56 -3.43 -8.83
N LEU A 68 -4.87 -3.49 -8.56
CA LEU A 68 -5.82 -2.49 -9.04
C LEU A 68 -5.51 -1.10 -8.48
N THR A 69 -5.14 -1.01 -7.21
CA THR A 69 -4.76 0.25 -6.56
C THR A 69 -3.47 0.81 -7.17
N ILE A 70 -2.47 -0.03 -7.45
CA ILE A 70 -1.24 0.38 -8.13
C ILE A 70 -1.57 0.95 -9.52
N VAL A 71 -2.35 0.22 -10.32
CA VAL A 71 -2.75 0.65 -11.67
C VAL A 71 -3.55 1.96 -11.60
N PHE A 72 -4.49 2.07 -10.65
CA PHE A 72 -5.26 3.28 -10.44
C PHE A 72 -4.38 4.48 -10.12
N ILE A 73 -3.46 4.35 -9.17
CA ILE A 73 -2.53 5.42 -8.79
C ILE A 73 -1.67 5.81 -10.00
N GLN A 74 -1.10 4.86 -10.72
CA GLN A 74 -0.24 5.13 -11.87
C GLN A 74 -0.99 5.78 -13.04
N ARG A 75 -2.25 5.40 -13.29
CA ARG A 75 -3.03 5.87 -14.43
C ARG A 75 -3.69 7.22 -14.20
N PHE A 76 -4.25 7.40 -13.01
CA PHE A 76 -5.11 8.55 -12.72
C PHE A 76 -4.46 9.60 -11.82
N PHE A 77 -3.51 9.21 -10.97
CA PHE A 77 -2.87 10.13 -10.06
C PHE A 77 -1.55 10.65 -10.61
N LYS A 78 -1.52 11.94 -10.99
CA LYS A 78 -0.32 12.62 -11.49
C LYS A 78 0.11 13.70 -10.48
N PRO A 79 0.94 13.35 -9.48
CA PRO A 79 1.33 14.29 -8.45
C PRO A 79 2.17 15.42 -9.04
N LYS A 80 1.84 16.66 -8.70
CA LYS A 80 2.56 17.86 -9.10
C LYS A 80 3.49 18.33 -8.00
N SER A 81 3.04 18.26 -6.73
CA SER A 81 3.83 18.63 -5.58
C SER A 81 4.95 17.64 -5.27
N GLU A 82 6.04 18.11 -4.67
CA GLU A 82 7.13 17.24 -4.21
C GLU A 82 6.65 16.25 -3.13
N THR A 83 5.77 16.72 -2.23
CA THR A 83 5.15 15.88 -1.20
C THR A 83 4.27 14.78 -1.81
N GLY A 84 3.46 15.13 -2.81
CA GLY A 84 2.63 14.16 -3.52
C GLY A 84 3.45 13.12 -4.27
N LYS A 85 4.53 13.53 -4.95
CA LYS A 85 5.46 12.60 -5.63
C LYS A 85 6.13 11.66 -4.64
N LEU A 86 6.54 12.18 -3.49
CA LEU A 86 7.13 11.38 -2.41
C LEU A 86 6.13 10.35 -1.88
N CYS A 87 4.93 10.78 -1.47
CA CYS A 87 3.90 9.87 -0.98
C CYS A 87 3.52 8.81 -2.01
N CYS A 88 3.35 9.23 -3.27
CA CYS A 88 3.03 8.32 -4.38
C CYS A 88 4.12 7.25 -4.58
N LEU A 89 5.41 7.63 -4.56
CA LEU A 89 6.53 6.68 -4.68
C LEU A 89 6.50 5.63 -3.55
N TYR A 90 6.38 6.08 -2.31
CA TYR A 90 6.35 5.17 -1.16
C TYR A 90 5.16 4.23 -1.19
N LEU A 91 3.96 4.73 -1.55
CA LEU A 91 2.77 3.90 -1.68
C LEU A 91 2.94 2.85 -2.78
N LEU A 92 3.46 3.23 -3.95
CA LEU A 92 3.67 2.29 -5.05
C LEU A 92 4.68 1.20 -4.68
N VAL A 93 5.78 1.57 -4.00
CA VAL A 93 6.77 0.58 -3.54
C VAL A 93 6.17 -0.35 -2.50
N ALA A 94 5.48 0.18 -1.49
CA ALA A 94 4.89 -0.64 -0.42
C ALA A 94 3.79 -1.57 -0.95
N LEU A 95 2.88 -1.07 -1.80
CA LEU A 95 1.87 -1.91 -2.47
C LEU A 95 2.49 -2.98 -3.37
N SER A 96 3.61 -2.68 -4.04
CA SER A 96 4.34 -3.68 -4.84
C SER A 96 4.94 -4.77 -3.95
N VAL A 97 5.46 -4.41 -2.78
CA VAL A 97 5.95 -5.38 -1.78
C VAL A 97 4.79 -6.25 -1.27
N ASN A 98 3.65 -5.64 -0.92
CA ASN A 98 2.46 -6.39 -0.51
C ASN A 98 1.99 -7.35 -1.60
N SER A 99 1.85 -6.88 -2.83
CA SER A 99 1.45 -7.73 -3.97
C SER A 99 2.42 -8.90 -4.17
N LEU A 100 3.73 -8.66 -4.05
CA LEU A 100 4.74 -9.72 -4.13
C LEU A 100 4.59 -10.74 -3.01
N LEU A 101 4.39 -10.29 -1.77
CA LEU A 101 4.20 -11.16 -0.61
C LEU A 101 2.94 -12.03 -0.75
N PHE A 102 1.82 -11.44 -1.20
CA PHE A 102 0.59 -12.19 -1.47
C PHE A 102 0.79 -13.21 -2.60
N LEU A 103 1.51 -12.83 -3.66
CA LEU A 103 1.84 -13.74 -4.76
C LEU A 103 2.70 -14.92 -4.27
N LEU A 104 3.75 -14.65 -3.50
CA LEU A 104 4.61 -15.68 -2.93
C LEU A 104 3.83 -16.59 -1.98
N LEU A 105 2.96 -16.04 -1.15
CA LEU A 105 2.09 -16.82 -0.28
C LEU A 105 1.17 -17.74 -1.09
N GLN A 106 0.58 -17.23 -2.17
CA GLN A 106 -0.28 -18.02 -3.06
C GLN A 106 0.50 -19.15 -3.72
N MET A 107 1.71 -18.85 -4.22
CA MET A 107 2.58 -19.87 -4.83
C MET A 107 2.99 -20.94 -3.83
N ASP A 108 3.32 -20.56 -2.62
CA ASP A 108 3.71 -21.49 -1.58
C ASP A 108 2.54 -22.41 -1.15
N PHE A 109 1.33 -21.88 -1.03
CA PHE A 109 0.13 -22.69 -0.82
C PHE A 109 -0.08 -23.73 -1.93
N LEU A 110 0.13 -23.35 -3.19
CA LEU A 110 -0.03 -24.26 -4.32
C LEU A 110 1.03 -25.37 -4.34
N LEU A 111 2.26 -25.05 -3.95
CA LEU A 111 3.39 -25.99 -4.03
C LEU A 111 3.53 -26.87 -2.78
N THR A 112 3.19 -26.35 -1.61
CA THR A 112 3.58 -26.94 -0.32
C THR A 112 2.37 -27.46 0.48
N TYR A 113 1.14 -27.09 0.11
CA TYR A 113 -0.08 -27.41 0.90
C TYR A 113 -0.24 -28.90 1.27
N HIS A 114 0.16 -29.82 0.39
CA HIS A 114 0.11 -31.24 0.66
C HIS A 114 1.17 -31.74 1.65
N LYS A 115 2.27 -31.01 1.84
CA LYS A 115 3.35 -31.37 2.77
C LYS A 115 3.14 -30.81 4.18
N LEU A 116 2.42 -29.70 4.30
CA LEU A 116 2.28 -28.95 5.57
C LEU A 116 1.28 -29.58 6.58
N LYS A 117 0.52 -30.58 6.20
CA LYS A 117 -0.37 -31.28 7.14
C LYS A 117 0.35 -32.03 8.25
N GLU A 118 1.65 -32.28 8.08
CA GLU A 118 2.44 -33.15 8.98
C GLU A 118 3.53 -32.42 9.76
N GLU A 119 3.96 -31.22 9.35
CA GLU A 119 5.12 -30.55 9.96
C GLU A 119 4.76 -29.13 10.44
N GLY A 120 4.42 -28.95 11.70
CA GLY A 120 4.48 -27.75 12.51
C GLY A 120 4.51 -26.35 11.85
N TYR A 121 4.91 -25.37 12.60
CA TYR A 121 4.90 -23.94 12.28
C TYR A 121 5.67 -23.58 11.00
N TRP A 122 4.99 -22.99 10.03
CA TRP A 122 5.56 -22.60 8.75
C TRP A 122 6.27 -21.24 8.83
N TRP A 123 7.58 -21.21 8.64
CA TRP A 123 8.44 -20.04 8.77
C TRP A 123 8.08 -18.87 7.84
N PHE A 124 7.60 -19.16 6.61
CA PHE A 124 7.24 -18.14 5.62
C PHE A 124 6.04 -17.29 6.10
N TRP A 125 5.13 -17.87 6.88
CA TRP A 125 4.03 -17.13 7.49
C TRP A 125 4.52 -15.98 8.38
N THR A 126 5.61 -16.19 9.07
CA THR A 126 6.26 -15.16 9.88
C THR A 126 6.81 -14.03 9.00
N VAL A 127 7.54 -14.38 7.93
CA VAL A 127 8.08 -13.42 6.97
C VAL A 127 6.96 -12.63 6.29
N PHE A 128 5.90 -13.31 5.86
CA PHE A 128 4.72 -12.69 5.27
C PHE A 128 4.06 -11.71 6.25
N SER A 129 3.77 -12.14 7.49
CA SER A 129 3.11 -11.29 8.48
C SER A 129 3.93 -10.04 8.81
N TYR A 130 5.22 -10.16 9.04
CA TYR A 130 6.09 -9.01 9.29
C TYR A 130 6.23 -8.12 8.06
N GLY A 131 6.32 -8.71 6.87
CA GLY A 131 6.45 -7.98 5.61
C GLY A 131 5.23 -7.13 5.31
N ILE A 132 4.01 -7.69 5.41
CA ILE A 132 2.75 -6.96 5.22
C ILE A 132 2.61 -5.85 6.26
N ASN A 133 2.71 -6.19 7.55
CA ASN A 133 2.58 -5.18 8.61
C ASN A 133 3.63 -4.06 8.49
N GLY A 134 4.87 -4.40 8.09
CA GLY A 134 5.94 -3.43 7.88
C GLY A 134 5.66 -2.49 6.72
N SER A 135 5.19 -3.00 5.58
CA SER A 135 4.85 -2.17 4.42
C SER A 135 3.61 -1.31 4.68
N ASP A 136 2.60 -1.83 5.38
CA ASP A 136 1.42 -1.06 5.78
C ASP A 136 1.80 0.07 6.74
N LEU A 137 2.70 -0.20 7.69
CA LEU A 137 3.24 0.82 8.59
C LEU A 137 3.97 1.92 7.81
N ILE A 138 4.78 1.57 6.81
CA ILE A 138 5.47 2.54 5.94
C ILE A 138 4.45 3.39 5.19
N MET A 139 3.38 2.82 4.64
CA MET A 139 2.32 3.56 3.95
C MET A 139 1.63 4.55 4.89
N VAL A 140 1.29 4.13 6.10
CA VAL A 140 0.69 5.00 7.12
C VAL A 140 1.66 6.14 7.49
N LEU A 141 2.91 5.80 7.78
CA LEU A 141 3.92 6.78 8.20
C LEU A 141 4.16 7.84 7.12
N VAL A 142 4.32 7.46 5.85
CA VAL A 142 4.58 8.43 4.79
C VAL A 142 3.40 9.37 4.57
N LEU A 143 2.17 8.87 4.66
CA LEU A 143 0.97 9.70 4.53
C LEU A 143 0.77 10.65 5.71
N VAL A 144 1.22 10.28 6.91
CA VAL A 144 1.15 11.13 8.11
C VAL A 144 2.31 12.11 8.18
N VAL A 145 3.54 11.61 8.05
CA VAL A 145 4.76 12.41 8.25
C VAL A 145 5.07 13.28 7.03
N GLN A 146 4.77 12.78 5.82
CA GLN A 146 5.01 13.45 4.54
C GLN A 146 6.48 13.84 4.33
N LYS A 147 7.41 13.03 4.84
CA LYS A 147 8.85 13.22 4.73
C LYS A 147 9.54 11.96 4.22
N ASP A 148 10.67 12.14 3.57
CA ASP A 148 11.51 11.06 3.05
C ASP A 148 12.38 10.46 4.18
N PHE A 149 11.76 9.62 5.01
CA PHE A 149 12.42 9.02 6.18
C PHE A 149 13.32 7.83 5.84
N LEU A 150 13.07 7.12 4.73
CA LEU A 150 13.95 6.03 4.23
C LEU A 150 14.92 6.48 3.14
N GLY A 151 14.83 7.73 2.68
CA GLY A 151 15.70 8.23 1.61
C GLY A 151 15.38 7.71 0.21
N TRP A 152 14.30 6.95 0.03
CA TRP A 152 13.92 6.34 -1.27
C TRP A 152 13.61 7.39 -2.33
N TYR A 153 13.01 8.50 -1.95
CA TYR A 153 12.70 9.57 -2.87
C TYR A 153 13.97 10.29 -3.36
N LYS A 154 14.92 10.56 -2.46
CA LYS A 154 16.24 11.12 -2.81
C LYS A 154 17.01 10.18 -3.72
N LEU A 155 17.00 8.87 -3.43
CA LEU A 155 17.63 7.85 -4.26
C LEU A 155 17.01 7.80 -5.66
N SER A 156 15.68 7.81 -5.76
CA SER A 156 14.96 7.84 -7.05
C SER A 156 15.32 9.07 -7.88
N LYS A 157 15.42 10.27 -7.27
CA LYS A 157 15.87 11.48 -7.95
C LYS A 157 17.31 11.37 -8.46
N LYS A 158 18.22 10.80 -7.65
CA LYS A 158 19.63 10.60 -8.04
C LYS A 158 19.75 9.66 -9.25
N ILE A 159 19.01 8.56 -9.26
CA ILE A 159 18.99 7.59 -10.37
C ILE A 159 18.44 8.26 -11.63
N LYS A 160 17.32 8.98 -11.55
CA LYS A 160 16.75 9.71 -12.71
C LYS A 160 17.72 10.76 -13.24
N GLY A 161 18.39 11.53 -12.37
CA GLY A 161 19.39 12.52 -12.77
C GLY A 161 20.65 11.93 -13.40
N ALA A 162 21.02 10.71 -13.05
CA ALA A 162 22.12 9.99 -13.69
C ALA A 162 21.77 9.51 -15.11
N TYR A 163 20.51 9.15 -15.34
CA TYR A 163 20.03 8.68 -16.65
C TYR A 163 19.76 9.81 -17.66
N THR A 164 19.59 11.05 -17.19
CA THR A 164 19.28 12.22 -18.04
C THR A 164 20.51 13.08 -18.37
N ARG A 165 21.71 12.67 -17.94
CA ARG A 165 22.95 13.32 -18.38
C ARG A 165 23.38 12.68 -19.70
N PRO A 166 23.46 13.47 -20.81
CA PRO A 166 23.95 12.99 -22.09
C PRO A 166 25.42 12.60 -22.01
#